data_80203fb3ae0e19667adb385b535ed08e
#
_entry.id   80203fb3ae0e19667adb385b535ed08e
#
_cell.length_a   1.000
_cell.length_b   1.000
_cell.length_c   1.000
_cell.angle_alpha   90.00
_cell.angle_beta   90.00
_cell.angle_gamma   90.00
#
_symmetry.space_group_name_H-M   'P 1'
#
loop_
_entity.id
_entity.type
_entity.pdbx_description
1 polymer ?
#
loop_
_entity_poly.entity_id
_entity_poly.type
_entity_poly.pdbx_seq_one_letter_code
_entity_poly.pdbx_strand_id
1 'polypeptide(L)'
;TARLNASFGSFATGKAYALVGNGGKYGGWLVEYLHYRSNGFRHAQGHEEMGFRRHDLNAKFLLQTANEEGVNHRFTFKFGYAQEHSDETYLGLSEADFARSPYLRYPAAQRDDLTTRHQQWSATYVLDGGYRWKVTTQLYYNRFFRNWYKLNDVRTGVWSGQKHSIGDVLADPDMLSEAFALVQGTKSYDGEAMMLRANHRLYHSRGVQTKGEWKMPLWEGVLSGEIGIRYHEDDEARFQQDDGYRMVNQHMSLFLPGLPGSQANAITSAHAWSGYSLLKWVKGVLTLTAGARYEAVSLLKKNYTKVDPRRSGKVRQETPNSAHAWLPGVGLNLKLLPSLSLIGGAHRGFAPPGAVWLQEAERSTNLESGLRWTTQQCKVEAIGFYNRYDHMLGSDLLAAGGQGTLEQFNVGKATVGGLEFMAQAQPRWGKAQFPLQLSYTYTHTRMDNEFSSGAWGFVHAGDEIPYIFRHAANANFGVQLPSWELNFGIRYNGDMRTIPGQGKIAQRERIPAHYIVDASAKYRISKSVMLSLNGINLLNARYLASRHPSGLRAGHPLGVYFGVDVRL
;
A
#
# COMPACT_ATOMS: atom_id res chain seq x y z
N THR A 1 3.18 19.88 25.67
CA THR A 1 3.69 19.84 24.28
C THR A 1 2.54 20.08 23.33
N ALA A 2 2.67 21.10 22.48
CA ALA A 2 1.75 21.33 21.38
C ALA A 2 2.55 21.53 20.08
N ARG A 3 1.98 21.10 18.95
CA ARG A 3 2.54 21.30 17.62
C ARG A 3 1.43 21.64 16.65
N LEU A 4 1.64 22.67 15.86
CA LEU A 4 0.78 23.07 14.75
C LEU A 4 1.61 23.05 13.47
N ASN A 5 1.08 22.44 12.43
CA ASN A 5 1.68 22.48 11.10
C ASN A 5 0.61 22.82 10.08
N ALA A 6 0.87 23.83 9.27
CA ALA A 6 0.01 24.21 8.16
C ALA A 6 0.84 24.24 6.88
N SER A 7 0.27 23.76 5.78
CA SER A 7 0.89 23.89 4.47
C SER A 7 -0.16 24.12 3.38
N PHE A 8 0.24 24.82 2.33
CA PHE A 8 -0.59 25.10 1.16
C PHE A 8 0.29 25.10 -0.10
N GLY A 9 -0.31 24.92 -1.26
CA GLY A 9 0.46 24.90 -2.50
C GLY A 9 -0.35 24.53 -3.73
N SER A 10 0.35 24.01 -4.72
CA SER A 10 -0.20 23.63 -6.02
C SER A 10 -1.47 22.79 -5.88
N PHE A 11 -2.38 22.92 -6.86
CA PHE A 11 -3.65 22.19 -6.94
C PHE A 11 -4.61 22.48 -5.77
N ALA A 12 -4.61 23.72 -5.28
CA ALA A 12 -5.36 24.15 -4.09
C ALA A 12 -5.15 23.24 -2.88
N THR A 13 -3.96 22.63 -2.79
CA THR A 13 -3.60 21.73 -1.70
C THR A 13 -3.51 22.51 -0.39
N GLY A 14 -4.19 22.02 0.64
CA GLY A 14 -4.15 22.56 1.99
C GLY A 14 -4.05 21.46 3.02
N LYS A 15 -3.12 21.59 3.97
CA LYS A 15 -2.93 20.67 5.09
C LYS A 15 -2.87 21.45 6.39
N ALA A 16 -3.64 21.02 7.38
CA ALA A 16 -3.56 21.51 8.75
C ALA A 16 -3.42 20.32 9.70
N TYR A 17 -2.42 20.36 10.55
CA TYR A 17 -2.16 19.34 11.56
C TYR A 17 -1.97 20.00 12.92
N ALA A 18 -2.65 19.48 13.92
CA ALA A 18 -2.52 19.88 15.30
C ALA A 18 -2.27 18.67 16.19
N LEU A 19 -1.35 18.80 17.12
CA LEU A 19 -1.05 17.82 18.15
C LEU A 19 -0.97 18.52 19.49
N VAL A 20 -1.66 17.99 20.47
CA VAL A 20 -1.59 18.43 21.87
C VAL A 20 -1.44 17.20 22.76
N GLY A 21 -0.58 17.30 23.73
CA GLY A 21 -0.37 16.21 24.67
C GLY A 21 0.37 16.67 25.92
N ASN A 22 0.18 15.91 26.98
CA ASN A 22 0.89 16.09 28.22
C ASN A 22 1.20 14.73 28.83
N GLY A 23 2.26 14.67 29.63
CA GLY A 23 2.66 13.44 30.30
C GLY A 23 3.52 13.70 31.50
N GLY A 24 3.47 12.77 32.44
CA GLY A 24 4.25 12.74 33.64
C GLY A 24 4.70 11.32 34.00
N LYS A 25 5.24 11.17 35.19
CA LYS A 25 5.81 9.90 35.69
C LYS A 25 4.84 8.73 35.61
N TYR A 26 3.56 8.95 35.86
CA TYR A 26 2.55 7.89 35.97
C TYR A 26 1.59 7.78 34.80
N GLY A 27 1.67 8.68 33.82
CA GLY A 27 0.80 8.62 32.69
C GLY A 27 0.91 9.80 31.76
N GLY A 28 0.16 9.75 30.67
CA GLY A 28 0.13 10.81 29.67
C GLY A 28 -0.99 10.64 28.69
N TRP A 29 -1.23 11.67 27.93
CA TRP A 29 -2.20 11.66 26.85
C TRP A 29 -1.68 12.48 25.66
N LEU A 30 -2.16 12.11 24.49
CA LEU A 30 -1.88 12.76 23.22
C LEU A 30 -3.16 12.74 22.39
N VAL A 31 -3.47 13.88 21.76
CA VAL A 31 -4.51 13.98 20.74
C VAL A 31 -3.91 14.69 19.53
N GLU A 32 -4.16 14.15 18.35
CA GLU A 32 -3.74 14.74 17.09
C GLU A 32 -4.88 14.74 16.09
N TYR A 33 -4.91 15.79 15.27
CA TYR A 33 -5.87 15.95 14.20
C TYR A 33 -5.17 16.42 12.93
N LEU A 34 -5.53 15.81 11.80
CA LEU A 34 -5.12 16.19 10.48
C LEU A 34 -6.32 16.48 9.60
N HIS A 35 -6.30 17.65 8.97
CA HIS A 35 -7.11 17.96 7.79
C HIS A 35 -6.21 18.09 6.58
N TYR A 36 -6.56 17.40 5.48
CA TYR A 36 -5.79 17.43 4.25
C TYR A 36 -6.73 17.42 3.05
N ARG A 37 -6.54 18.38 2.14
CA ARG A 37 -7.34 18.50 0.92
C ARG A 37 -6.47 18.89 -0.28
N SER A 38 -6.94 18.55 -1.47
CA SER A 38 -6.41 19.03 -2.75
C SER A 38 -7.51 18.95 -3.81
N ASN A 39 -7.50 19.85 -4.78
CA ASN A 39 -8.39 19.75 -5.95
C ASN A 39 -7.84 18.79 -7.02
N GLY A 40 -6.63 18.20 -6.77
CA GLY A 40 -5.97 17.33 -7.74
C GLY A 40 -5.39 18.07 -8.93
N PHE A 41 -4.62 17.35 -9.74
CA PHE A 41 -3.93 17.90 -10.91
C PHE A 41 -4.54 17.47 -12.25
N ARG A 42 -5.59 16.66 -12.22
CA ARG A 42 -6.35 16.31 -13.43
C ARG A 42 -7.43 17.33 -13.69
N HIS A 43 -7.82 17.47 -14.95
CA HIS A 43 -8.85 18.40 -15.39
C HIS A 43 -9.87 17.71 -16.30
N ALA A 44 -11.15 18.01 -16.10
CA ALA A 44 -12.23 17.66 -17.01
C ALA A 44 -12.97 18.93 -17.43
N GLN A 45 -13.51 18.93 -18.66
CA GLN A 45 -14.34 20.04 -19.11
C GLN A 45 -15.61 20.12 -18.26
N GLY A 46 -15.89 21.29 -17.69
CA GLY A 46 -17.11 21.52 -16.90
C GLY A 46 -17.11 21.04 -15.45
N HIS A 47 -15.98 20.58 -14.93
CA HIS A 47 -15.84 20.13 -13.52
C HIS A 47 -14.61 20.78 -12.87
N GLU A 48 -14.81 21.55 -11.81
CA GLU A 48 -13.76 22.32 -11.15
C GLU A 48 -13.04 21.54 -10.03
N GLU A 49 -13.66 20.53 -9.42
CA GLU A 49 -13.10 19.79 -8.29
C GLU A 49 -12.95 18.31 -8.64
N MET A 50 -11.72 17.80 -8.57
CA MET A 50 -11.35 16.40 -8.86
C MET A 50 -10.28 15.92 -7.90
N GLY A 51 -10.45 16.24 -6.64
CA GLY A 51 -9.46 16.04 -5.65
C GLY A 51 -9.89 15.10 -4.53
N PHE A 52 -9.43 15.44 -3.33
CA PHE A 52 -9.79 14.69 -2.13
C PHE A 52 -9.88 15.59 -0.91
N ARG A 53 -10.61 15.11 0.08
CA ARG A 53 -10.70 15.68 1.42
C ARG A 53 -10.57 14.57 2.45
N ARG A 54 -9.63 14.72 3.37
CA ARG A 54 -9.32 13.75 4.40
C ARG A 54 -9.28 14.37 5.78
N HIS A 55 -9.79 13.65 6.77
CA HIS A 55 -9.75 13.97 8.18
C HIS A 55 -9.21 12.76 8.95
N ASP A 56 -8.23 12.98 9.82
CA ASP A 56 -7.71 11.95 10.73
C ASP A 56 -7.72 12.51 12.16
N LEU A 57 -8.24 11.74 13.09
CA LEU A 57 -8.20 12.00 14.52
C LEU A 57 -7.57 10.79 15.21
N ASN A 58 -6.54 11.02 16.01
CA ASN A 58 -5.95 10.01 16.86
C ASN A 58 -5.85 10.51 18.30
N ALA A 59 -6.17 9.62 19.24
CA ALA A 59 -6.00 9.85 20.67
C ALA A 59 -5.27 8.67 21.30
N LYS A 60 -4.37 8.97 22.22
CA LYS A 60 -3.60 7.97 22.96
C LYS A 60 -3.57 8.36 24.44
N PHE A 61 -3.84 7.39 25.30
CA PHE A 61 -3.75 7.49 26.74
C PHE A 61 -2.78 6.45 27.26
N LEU A 62 -1.97 6.85 28.20
CA LEU A 62 -0.96 6.02 28.84
C LEU A 62 -1.13 6.11 30.36
N LEU A 63 -1.15 4.97 31.03
CA LEU A 63 -1.03 4.84 32.48
C LEU A 63 0.11 3.90 32.78
N GLN A 64 0.96 4.22 33.73
CA GLN A 64 2.09 3.38 34.09
C GLN A 64 2.47 3.51 35.57
N THR A 65 3.02 2.46 36.13
CA THR A 65 3.77 2.53 37.38
C THR A 65 5.18 3.04 37.08
N ALA A 66 5.89 3.50 38.11
CA ALA A 66 7.26 3.97 37.98
C ALA A 66 8.06 3.44 39.16
N ASN A 67 8.17 2.12 39.28
CA ASN A 67 8.95 1.43 40.28
C ASN A 67 10.42 1.33 39.82
N GLU A 68 11.35 1.78 40.63
CA GLU A 68 12.78 1.74 40.29
C GLU A 68 13.35 0.32 40.41
N GLU A 69 12.87 -0.47 41.39
CA GLU A 69 13.34 -1.82 41.67
C GLU A 69 12.21 -2.87 41.62
N GLY A 70 11.36 -2.82 40.66
CA GLY A 70 10.22 -3.75 40.61
C GLY A 70 9.61 -3.94 39.24
N VAL A 71 8.55 -4.70 39.25
CA VAL A 71 7.74 -4.88 38.02
C VAL A 71 7.01 -3.61 37.72
N ASN A 72 7.15 -3.14 36.48
CA ASN A 72 6.44 -2.00 35.97
C ASN A 72 5.24 -2.43 35.12
N HIS A 73 4.14 -1.75 35.31
CA HIS A 73 2.90 -1.92 34.58
C HIS A 73 2.70 -0.73 33.65
N ARG A 74 2.38 -1.00 32.40
CA ARG A 74 2.04 0.04 31.44
C ARG A 74 0.79 -0.34 30.68
N PHE A 75 -0.21 0.50 30.75
CA PHE A 75 -1.44 0.38 29.98
C PHE A 75 -1.51 1.51 28.95
N THR A 76 -1.70 1.17 27.69
CA THR A 76 -1.86 2.14 26.60
C THR A 76 -3.18 1.88 25.89
N PHE A 77 -4.01 2.88 25.82
CA PHE A 77 -5.23 2.88 25.01
C PHE A 77 -5.07 3.83 23.83
N LYS A 78 -5.46 3.37 22.64
CA LYS A 78 -5.47 4.19 21.43
C LYS A 78 -6.83 4.14 20.77
N PHE A 79 -7.25 5.29 20.28
CA PHE A 79 -8.40 5.48 19.40
C PHE A 79 -7.96 6.21 18.14
N GLY A 80 -8.45 5.78 16.99
CA GLY A 80 -8.25 6.46 15.71
C GLY A 80 -9.55 6.51 14.91
N TYR A 81 -9.76 7.63 14.24
CA TYR A 81 -10.82 7.81 13.27
C TYR A 81 -10.28 8.53 12.04
N ALA A 82 -10.47 7.94 10.86
CA ALA A 82 -10.13 8.57 9.60
C ALA A 82 -11.32 8.52 8.64
N GLN A 83 -11.51 9.59 7.90
CA GLN A 83 -12.49 9.69 6.83
C GLN A 83 -11.86 10.34 5.61
N GLU A 84 -12.15 9.79 4.44
CA GLU A 84 -11.73 10.33 3.15
C GLU A 84 -12.87 10.31 2.16
N HIS A 85 -12.96 11.36 1.38
CA HIS A 85 -13.76 11.48 0.18
C HIS A 85 -12.84 11.93 -0.95
N SER A 86 -12.85 11.22 -2.08
CA SER A 86 -11.92 11.43 -3.18
C SER A 86 -12.62 11.14 -4.50
N ASP A 87 -12.48 12.04 -5.49
CA ASP A 87 -12.99 11.86 -6.85
C ASP A 87 -12.12 10.88 -7.66
N GLU A 88 -11.72 9.79 -7.03
CA GLU A 88 -10.83 8.81 -7.63
C GLU A 88 -11.54 7.91 -8.64
N THR A 89 -10.95 7.74 -9.82
CA THR A 89 -11.47 6.95 -10.92
C THR A 89 -10.57 5.78 -11.30
N TYR A 90 -11.17 4.69 -11.79
CA TYR A 90 -10.45 3.63 -12.50
C TYR A 90 -10.15 4.01 -13.95
N LEU A 91 -10.86 5.00 -14.50
CA LEU A 91 -10.73 5.41 -15.87
C LEU A 91 -9.42 6.20 -16.07
N GLY A 92 -8.50 5.62 -16.84
CA GLY A 92 -7.31 6.26 -17.40
C GLY A 92 -7.59 6.85 -18.75
N LEU A 93 -6.56 7.00 -19.58
CA LEU A 93 -6.63 7.57 -20.93
C LEU A 93 -6.26 6.54 -21.99
N SER A 94 -6.74 6.75 -23.22
CA SER A 94 -6.21 6.09 -24.41
C SER A 94 -4.78 6.54 -24.70
N GLU A 95 -4.03 5.80 -25.50
CA GLU A 95 -2.66 6.18 -25.93
C GLU A 95 -2.64 7.57 -26.58
N ALA A 96 -3.58 7.83 -27.49
CA ALA A 96 -3.66 9.10 -28.22
C ALA A 96 -3.97 10.28 -27.30
N ASP A 97 -4.95 10.12 -26.40
CA ASP A 97 -5.33 11.19 -25.48
C ASP A 97 -4.28 11.45 -24.41
N PHE A 98 -3.60 10.39 -23.94
CA PHE A 98 -2.48 10.54 -23.03
C PHE A 98 -1.31 11.30 -23.66
N ALA A 99 -0.97 11.01 -24.90
CA ALA A 99 0.07 11.73 -25.62
C ALA A 99 -0.25 13.23 -25.80
N ARG A 100 -1.53 13.55 -26.08
CA ARG A 100 -2.02 14.92 -26.26
C ARG A 100 -2.16 15.68 -24.94
N SER A 101 -2.80 15.08 -23.94
CA SER A 101 -3.11 15.71 -22.65
C SER A 101 -3.09 14.68 -21.50
N PRO A 102 -1.94 14.38 -20.89
CA PRO A 102 -1.78 13.29 -19.91
C PRO A 102 -2.57 13.51 -18.60
N TYR A 103 -3.06 14.71 -18.37
CA TYR A 103 -3.82 15.08 -17.18
C TYR A 103 -5.32 15.24 -17.44
N LEU A 104 -5.78 14.89 -18.65
CA LEU A 104 -7.20 14.88 -18.99
C LEU A 104 -7.94 13.84 -18.14
N ARG A 105 -9.20 14.13 -17.82
CA ARG A 105 -10.17 13.20 -17.26
C ARG A 105 -11.41 13.17 -18.16
N TYR A 106 -11.84 11.98 -18.58
CA TYR A 106 -13.02 11.85 -19.43
C TYR A 106 -14.31 12.20 -18.68
N PRO A 107 -15.32 12.77 -19.36
CA PRO A 107 -16.64 13.04 -18.80
C PRO A 107 -17.30 11.81 -18.18
N ALA A 108 -17.04 10.61 -18.69
CA ALA A 108 -17.55 9.36 -18.13
C ALA A 108 -17.09 9.05 -16.69
N ALA A 109 -16.07 9.75 -16.19
CA ALA A 109 -15.59 9.61 -14.82
C ALA A 109 -16.16 10.68 -13.85
N GLN A 110 -17.09 11.53 -14.31
CA GLN A 110 -17.59 12.67 -13.49
C GLN A 110 -18.34 12.25 -12.23
N ARG A 111 -18.79 11.00 -12.15
CA ARG A 111 -19.50 10.43 -10.99
C ARG A 111 -18.65 9.46 -10.19
N ASP A 112 -17.40 9.23 -10.60
CA ASP A 112 -16.51 8.34 -9.86
C ASP A 112 -16.09 8.96 -8.53
N ASP A 113 -16.27 8.20 -7.46
CA ASP A 113 -16.08 8.62 -6.08
C ASP A 113 -15.52 7.48 -5.23
N LEU A 114 -14.62 7.80 -4.34
CA LEU A 114 -14.16 6.91 -3.28
C LEU A 114 -14.44 7.53 -1.91
N THR A 115 -15.37 6.94 -1.18
CA THR A 115 -15.63 7.29 0.22
C THR A 115 -15.11 6.20 1.15
N THR A 116 -14.28 6.58 2.14
CA THR A 116 -13.79 5.67 3.17
C THR A 116 -14.06 6.21 4.58
N ARG A 117 -14.22 5.30 5.56
CA ARG A 117 -14.26 5.59 6.99
C ARG A 117 -13.56 4.48 7.74
N HIS A 118 -12.63 4.84 8.59
CA HIS A 118 -11.87 3.90 9.41
C HIS A 118 -11.97 4.27 10.88
N GLN A 119 -12.29 3.29 11.71
CA GLN A 119 -12.27 3.38 13.17
C GLN A 119 -11.34 2.31 13.69
N GLN A 120 -10.48 2.66 14.62
CA GLN A 120 -9.58 1.72 15.27
C GLN A 120 -9.54 1.94 16.78
N TRP A 121 -9.46 0.84 17.50
CA TRP A 121 -9.31 0.80 18.95
C TRP A 121 -8.23 -0.21 19.30
N SER A 122 -7.35 0.13 20.22
CA SER A 122 -6.43 -0.85 20.77
C SER A 122 -6.12 -0.57 22.23
N ALA A 123 -6.00 -1.63 23.00
CA ALA A 123 -5.55 -1.63 24.38
C ALA A 123 -4.31 -2.51 24.48
N THR A 124 -3.21 -1.96 24.96
CA THR A 124 -1.95 -2.67 25.13
C THR A 124 -1.55 -2.62 26.60
N TYR A 125 -1.34 -3.78 27.18
CA TYR A 125 -0.81 -3.92 28.52
C TYR A 125 0.60 -4.52 28.46
N VAL A 126 1.53 -3.87 29.12
CA VAL A 126 2.92 -4.30 29.23
C VAL A 126 3.23 -4.53 30.71
N LEU A 127 3.69 -5.73 31.02
CA LEU A 127 4.26 -6.10 32.28
C LEU A 127 5.76 -6.21 32.08
N ASP A 128 6.54 -5.34 32.72
CA ASP A 128 7.98 -5.18 32.50
C ASP A 128 8.75 -5.52 33.79
N GLY A 129 9.44 -6.65 33.79
CA GLY A 129 10.32 -7.12 34.85
C GLY A 129 11.77 -6.62 34.69
N GLY A 130 11.95 -5.48 34.03
CA GLY A 130 13.23 -4.83 33.81
C GLY A 130 14.08 -5.53 32.75
N TYR A 131 15.34 -5.74 33.02
CA TYR A 131 16.28 -6.31 32.04
C TYR A 131 15.98 -7.77 31.69
N ARG A 132 15.33 -8.53 32.57
CA ARG A 132 15.23 -9.99 32.45
C ARG A 132 14.08 -10.45 31.58
N TRP A 133 12.90 -9.85 31.71
CA TRP A 133 11.72 -10.29 31.01
C TRP A 133 10.68 -9.18 30.83
N LYS A 134 9.85 -9.36 29.82
CA LYS A 134 8.71 -8.48 29.54
C LYS A 134 7.57 -9.29 28.90
N VAL A 135 6.34 -9.02 29.31
CA VAL A 135 5.14 -9.57 28.70
C VAL A 135 4.30 -8.43 28.13
N THR A 136 3.90 -8.54 26.89
CA THR A 136 3.04 -7.57 26.22
C THR A 136 1.80 -8.26 25.69
N THR A 137 0.63 -7.77 26.12
CA THR A 137 -0.67 -8.23 25.61
C THR A 137 -1.37 -7.07 24.93
N GLN A 138 -1.92 -7.31 23.75
CA GLN A 138 -2.67 -6.32 22.99
C GLN A 138 -4.01 -6.89 22.53
N LEU A 139 -5.05 -6.09 22.74
CA LEU A 139 -6.38 -6.25 22.16
C LEU A 139 -6.56 -5.17 21.09
N TYR A 140 -7.20 -5.51 19.97
CA TYR A 140 -7.48 -4.53 18.93
C TYR A 140 -8.80 -4.83 18.21
N TYR A 141 -9.39 -3.75 17.71
CA TYR A 141 -10.59 -3.78 16.87
C TYR A 141 -10.49 -2.67 15.82
N ASN A 142 -10.73 -3.01 14.56
CA ASN A 142 -10.81 -2.08 13.44
C ASN A 142 -12.12 -2.29 12.70
N ARG A 143 -12.71 -1.20 12.27
CA ARG A 143 -13.85 -1.18 11.35
C ARG A 143 -13.52 -0.25 10.20
N PHE A 144 -13.52 -0.79 8.99
CA PHE A 144 -13.23 -0.02 7.78
C PHE A 144 -14.38 -0.13 6.80
N PHE A 145 -14.97 1.00 6.47
CA PHE A 145 -15.97 1.14 5.42
C PHE A 145 -15.32 1.72 4.17
N ARG A 146 -15.67 1.17 3.00
CA ARG A 146 -15.27 1.69 1.70
C ARG A 146 -16.42 1.57 0.72
N ASN A 147 -16.73 2.66 0.03
CA ASN A 147 -17.52 2.63 -1.19
C ASN A 147 -16.69 3.25 -2.30
N TRP A 148 -16.29 2.45 -3.29
CA TRP A 148 -15.71 2.94 -4.52
C TRP A 148 -16.80 2.90 -5.59
N TYR A 149 -17.44 4.04 -5.79
CA TYR A 149 -18.45 4.25 -6.81
C TYR A 149 -17.73 4.62 -8.10
N LYS A 150 -17.79 3.78 -9.13
CA LYS A 150 -16.95 3.95 -10.29
C LYS A 150 -17.57 3.36 -11.55
N LEU A 151 -17.20 3.94 -12.70
CA LEU A 151 -17.54 3.37 -13.99
C LEU A 151 -16.99 1.95 -14.13
N ASN A 152 -17.86 1.00 -14.46
CA ASN A 152 -17.55 -0.42 -14.58
C ASN A 152 -17.57 -0.88 -16.04
N ASP A 153 -18.59 -0.50 -16.79
CA ASP A 153 -18.75 -0.84 -18.18
C ASP A 153 -19.57 0.21 -18.95
N VAL A 154 -19.44 0.19 -20.27
CA VAL A 154 -20.20 1.00 -21.21
C VAL A 154 -21.07 0.09 -22.05
N ARG A 155 -22.27 0.54 -22.37
CA ARG A 155 -23.23 -0.16 -23.23
C ARG A 155 -23.51 0.62 -24.48
N THR A 156 -23.56 -0.08 -25.61
CA THR A 156 -23.87 0.47 -26.93
C THR A 156 -24.99 -0.33 -27.59
N GLY A 157 -25.68 0.24 -28.57
CA GLY A 157 -26.76 -0.41 -29.34
C GLY A 157 -28.15 -0.22 -28.75
N VAL A 158 -29.16 -0.61 -29.54
CA VAL A 158 -30.58 -0.47 -29.21
C VAL A 158 -30.99 -1.58 -28.23
N TRP A 159 -31.76 -1.25 -27.17
CA TRP A 159 -32.34 -2.21 -26.23
C TRP A 159 -31.33 -2.94 -25.31
N SER A 160 -30.63 -2.20 -24.46
CA SER A 160 -29.63 -2.74 -23.47
C SER A 160 -28.36 -3.36 -24.07
N GLY A 161 -28.07 -3.14 -25.25
CA GLY A 161 -26.87 -3.16 -26.01
C GLY A 161 -25.73 -4.06 -25.60
N GLN A 162 -24.78 -4.08 -26.44
CA GLN A 162 -23.53 -4.79 -26.24
C GLN A 162 -22.74 -4.16 -25.09
N LYS A 163 -22.31 -4.99 -24.13
CA LYS A 163 -21.53 -4.58 -22.97
C LYS A 163 -20.04 -4.57 -23.32
N HIS A 164 -19.36 -3.46 -23.01
CA HIS A 164 -17.92 -3.32 -23.21
C HIS A 164 -17.24 -3.00 -21.88
N SER A 165 -16.18 -3.72 -21.54
CA SER A 165 -15.35 -3.34 -20.39
C SER A 165 -14.61 -2.04 -20.68
N ILE A 166 -14.34 -1.24 -19.66
CA ILE A 166 -13.58 0.00 -19.82
C ILE A 166 -12.15 -0.28 -20.28
N GLY A 167 -11.58 -1.40 -19.86
CA GLY A 167 -10.25 -1.83 -20.31
C GLY A 167 -10.19 -2.02 -21.82
N ASP A 168 -11.18 -2.73 -22.40
CA ASP A 168 -11.25 -3.00 -23.84
C ASP A 168 -11.48 -1.71 -24.63
N VAL A 169 -12.39 -0.84 -24.16
CA VAL A 169 -12.67 0.45 -24.82
C VAL A 169 -11.43 1.34 -24.91
N LEU A 170 -10.59 1.35 -23.87
CA LEU A 170 -9.37 2.16 -23.88
C LEU A 170 -8.18 1.49 -24.56
N ALA A 171 -8.19 0.16 -24.67
CA ALA A 171 -7.15 -0.60 -25.38
C ALA A 171 -7.31 -0.48 -26.90
N ASP A 172 -8.55 -0.49 -27.41
CA ASP A 172 -8.85 -0.37 -28.84
C ASP A 172 -10.02 0.59 -29.10
N PRO A 173 -9.78 1.91 -28.95
CA PRO A 173 -10.81 2.93 -29.14
C PRO A 173 -11.30 3.04 -30.58
N ASP A 174 -10.55 2.58 -31.57
CA ASP A 174 -10.97 2.61 -32.99
C ASP A 174 -11.99 1.52 -33.27
N MET A 175 -11.74 0.30 -32.78
CA MET A 175 -12.70 -0.82 -32.92
C MET A 175 -13.97 -0.56 -32.10
N LEU A 176 -13.86 0.02 -30.91
CA LEU A 176 -14.96 0.33 -30.01
C LEU A 176 -15.32 1.82 -30.02
N SER A 177 -15.30 2.43 -31.24
CA SER A 177 -15.42 3.89 -31.42
C SER A 177 -16.72 4.46 -30.85
N GLU A 178 -17.85 3.76 -30.94
CA GLU A 178 -19.11 4.18 -30.34
C GLU A 178 -19.04 4.25 -28.82
N ALA A 179 -18.53 3.21 -28.16
CA ALA A 179 -18.35 3.16 -26.72
C ALA A 179 -17.32 4.21 -26.26
N PHE A 180 -16.24 4.40 -27.02
CA PHE A 180 -15.23 5.40 -26.71
C PHE A 180 -15.77 6.83 -26.86
N ALA A 181 -16.59 7.12 -27.88
CA ALA A 181 -17.26 8.42 -28.04
C ALA A 181 -18.20 8.74 -26.85
N LEU A 182 -18.88 7.72 -26.30
CA LEU A 182 -19.66 7.88 -25.06
C LEU A 182 -18.74 8.18 -23.86
N VAL A 183 -17.61 7.50 -23.72
CA VAL A 183 -16.63 7.75 -22.66
C VAL A 183 -16.09 9.18 -22.74
N GLN A 184 -15.79 9.66 -23.94
CA GLN A 184 -15.36 11.04 -24.19
C GLN A 184 -16.48 12.06 -24.07
N GLY A 185 -17.75 11.63 -24.00
CA GLY A 185 -18.92 12.53 -24.01
C GLY A 185 -19.17 13.22 -25.35
N THR A 186 -18.47 12.83 -26.42
CA THR A 186 -18.66 13.37 -27.79
C THR A 186 -19.91 12.82 -28.47
N LYS A 187 -20.44 11.70 -28.00
CA LYS A 187 -21.71 11.11 -28.37
C LYS A 187 -22.68 11.19 -27.20
N SER A 188 -23.91 11.64 -27.50
CA SER A 188 -25.01 11.60 -26.53
C SER A 188 -25.83 10.32 -26.73
N TYR A 189 -26.29 9.74 -25.62
CA TYR A 189 -27.21 8.62 -25.62
C TYR A 189 -28.18 8.74 -24.45
N ASP A 190 -29.47 8.90 -24.76
CA ASP A 190 -30.55 9.09 -23.78
C ASP A 190 -31.14 7.74 -23.33
N GLY A 191 -30.29 6.87 -22.85
CA GLY A 191 -30.59 5.55 -22.34
C GLY A 191 -29.53 5.05 -21.41
N GLU A 192 -29.60 3.77 -21.04
CA GLU A 192 -28.62 3.13 -20.15
C GLU A 192 -27.30 2.90 -20.91
N ALA A 193 -26.38 3.85 -20.82
CA ALA A 193 -25.11 3.84 -21.53
C ALA A 193 -23.91 3.54 -20.60
N MET A 194 -23.90 4.08 -19.39
CA MET A 194 -22.79 4.00 -18.45
C MET A 194 -23.21 3.23 -17.21
N MET A 195 -22.52 2.14 -16.87
CA MET A 195 -22.80 1.36 -15.67
C MET A 195 -21.81 1.69 -14.57
N LEU A 196 -22.29 2.33 -13.51
CA LEU A 196 -21.46 2.66 -12.35
C LEU A 196 -21.71 1.67 -11.22
N ARG A 197 -20.65 1.05 -10.75
CA ARG A 197 -20.71 0.10 -9.63
C ARG A 197 -20.44 0.77 -8.30
N ALA A 198 -21.42 0.68 -7.39
CA ALA A 198 -21.24 0.94 -5.99
C ALA A 198 -20.49 -0.25 -5.35
N ASN A 199 -19.18 -0.14 -5.23
CA ASN A 199 -18.34 -1.19 -4.68
C ASN A 199 -18.31 -1.13 -3.15
N HIS A 200 -19.50 -1.22 -2.57
CA HIS A 200 -19.74 -1.06 -1.14
C HIS A 200 -19.19 -2.24 -0.35
N ARG A 201 -18.27 -1.97 0.58
CA ARG A 201 -17.65 -2.97 1.45
C ARG A 201 -17.51 -2.47 2.87
N LEU A 202 -17.74 -3.38 3.81
CA LEU A 202 -17.50 -3.16 5.23
C LEU A 202 -16.56 -4.26 5.72
N TYR A 203 -15.49 -3.86 6.37
CA TYR A 203 -14.50 -4.77 6.93
C TYR A 203 -14.45 -4.62 8.44
N HIS A 204 -14.29 -5.73 9.14
CA HIS A 204 -13.93 -5.73 10.55
C HIS A 204 -12.67 -6.58 10.73
N SER A 205 -11.78 -6.15 11.60
CA SER A 205 -10.70 -7.01 12.09
C SER A 205 -10.53 -6.84 13.59
N ARG A 206 -10.36 -7.95 14.31
CA ARG A 206 -10.21 -7.97 15.75
C ARG A 206 -9.29 -9.10 16.18
N GLY A 207 -8.69 -8.94 17.33
CA GLY A 207 -7.84 -10.00 17.84
C GLY A 207 -7.22 -9.69 19.17
N VAL A 208 -6.56 -10.72 19.69
CA VAL A 208 -5.72 -10.67 20.87
C VAL A 208 -4.38 -11.28 20.53
N GLN A 209 -3.32 -10.65 20.99
CA GLN A 209 -1.97 -11.18 20.89
C GLN A 209 -1.23 -10.96 22.19
N THR A 210 -0.41 -11.95 22.57
CA THR A 210 0.46 -11.88 23.72
C THR A 210 1.84 -12.35 23.33
N LYS A 211 2.88 -11.63 23.78
CA LYS A 211 4.27 -12.04 23.64
C LYS A 211 5.03 -11.90 24.94
N GLY A 212 5.88 -12.86 25.17
CA GLY A 212 6.89 -12.84 26.24
C GLY A 212 8.28 -12.68 25.66
N GLU A 213 9.07 -11.79 26.22
CA GLU A 213 10.46 -11.52 25.85
C GLU A 213 11.34 -11.79 27.07
N TRP A 214 12.52 -12.39 26.87
CA TRP A 214 13.48 -12.61 27.95
C TRP A 214 14.92 -12.51 27.46
N LYS A 215 15.84 -12.29 28.41
CA LYS A 215 17.29 -12.29 28.16
C LYS A 215 17.99 -13.04 29.29
N MET A 216 18.98 -13.85 28.92
CA MET A 216 19.79 -14.59 29.86
C MET A 216 21.23 -14.77 29.36
N PRO A 217 22.24 -14.86 30.24
CA PRO A 217 23.57 -15.29 29.86
C PRO A 217 23.53 -16.75 29.38
N LEU A 218 24.24 -17.06 28.30
CA LEU A 218 24.39 -18.43 27.80
C LEU A 218 25.72 -18.56 27.02
N TRP A 219 26.58 -19.50 27.41
CA TRP A 219 27.86 -19.82 26.76
C TRP A 219 28.72 -18.59 26.45
N GLU A 220 29.03 -17.79 27.50
CA GLU A 220 29.78 -16.51 27.39
C GLU A 220 29.15 -15.47 26.43
N GLY A 221 27.90 -15.65 26.07
CA GLY A 221 27.10 -14.75 25.25
C GLY A 221 25.81 -14.37 25.95
N VAL A 222 24.94 -13.67 25.22
CA VAL A 222 23.60 -13.31 25.68
C VAL A 222 22.61 -13.96 24.73
N LEU A 223 21.75 -14.82 25.29
CA LEU A 223 20.57 -15.34 24.60
C LEU A 223 19.38 -14.43 24.91
N SER A 224 18.73 -13.95 23.88
CA SER A 224 17.43 -13.28 23.94
C SER A 224 16.39 -14.17 23.28
N GLY A 225 15.23 -14.32 23.91
CA GLY A 225 14.12 -15.09 23.34
C GLY A 225 12.84 -14.28 23.32
N GLU A 226 12.02 -14.57 22.34
CA GLU A 226 10.65 -14.08 22.21
C GLU A 226 9.75 -15.25 21.86
N ILE A 227 8.61 -15.37 22.54
CA ILE A 227 7.54 -16.30 22.21
C ILE A 227 6.23 -15.52 22.14
N GLY A 228 5.41 -15.81 21.15
CA GLY A 228 4.13 -15.14 21.01
C GLY A 228 3.03 -16.02 20.48
N ILE A 229 1.81 -15.66 20.84
CA ILE A 229 0.58 -16.26 20.33
C ILE A 229 -0.39 -15.15 19.92
N ARG A 230 -1.14 -15.39 18.85
CA ARG A 230 -2.17 -14.49 18.35
C ARG A 230 -3.40 -15.25 17.90
N TYR A 231 -4.56 -14.76 18.29
CA TYR A 231 -5.82 -15.05 17.65
C TYR A 231 -6.32 -13.82 16.90
N HIS A 232 -6.74 -14.01 15.66
CA HIS A 232 -7.19 -12.94 14.77
C HIS A 232 -8.43 -13.39 14.02
N GLU A 233 -9.40 -12.49 13.95
CA GLU A 233 -10.57 -12.61 13.09
C GLU A 233 -10.64 -11.39 12.18
N ASP A 234 -11.02 -11.61 10.92
CA ASP A 234 -11.44 -10.57 10.01
C ASP A 234 -12.64 -10.99 9.17
N ASP A 235 -13.37 -10.01 8.69
CA ASP A 235 -14.47 -10.21 7.75
C ASP A 235 -14.55 -9.07 6.73
N GLU A 236 -15.05 -9.41 5.54
CA GLU A 236 -15.44 -8.50 4.48
C GLU A 236 -16.90 -8.74 4.12
N ALA A 237 -17.74 -7.76 4.33
CA ALA A 237 -19.12 -7.76 3.85
C ALA A 237 -19.22 -6.95 2.55
N ARG A 238 -19.63 -7.59 1.46
CA ARG A 238 -19.89 -6.99 0.14
C ARG A 238 -21.39 -6.82 -0.05
N PHE A 239 -21.81 -5.61 -0.45
CA PHE A 239 -23.20 -5.32 -0.78
C PHE A 239 -23.23 -4.34 -1.95
N GLN A 240 -23.18 -4.86 -3.19
CA GLN A 240 -22.88 -4.10 -4.38
C GLN A 240 -24.08 -3.99 -5.32
N GLN A 241 -24.15 -2.87 -6.06
CA GLN A 241 -25.14 -2.59 -7.09
C GLN A 241 -24.48 -1.88 -8.26
N ASP A 242 -25.15 -1.93 -9.41
CA ASP A 242 -24.80 -1.13 -10.59
C ASP A 242 -25.94 -0.18 -10.89
N ASP A 243 -25.62 1.12 -10.98
CA ASP A 243 -26.53 2.17 -11.40
C ASP A 243 -26.30 2.48 -12.88
N GLY A 244 -27.37 2.59 -13.67
CA GLY A 244 -27.34 2.96 -15.08
C GLY A 244 -27.46 4.46 -15.28
N TYR A 245 -26.52 5.05 -16.03
CA TYR A 245 -26.49 6.46 -16.37
C TYR A 245 -26.62 6.66 -17.88
N ARG A 246 -27.26 7.73 -18.27
CA ARG A 246 -27.20 8.27 -19.63
C ARG A 246 -26.12 9.32 -19.76
N MET A 247 -25.60 9.49 -20.97
CA MET A 247 -24.65 10.54 -21.34
C MET A 247 -25.31 11.49 -22.33
N VAL A 248 -25.58 12.72 -21.92
CA VAL A 248 -26.18 13.73 -22.79
C VAL A 248 -25.39 15.03 -22.69
N ASN A 249 -24.86 15.50 -23.82
CA ASN A 249 -24.07 16.72 -23.92
C ASN A 249 -22.95 16.78 -22.85
N GLN A 250 -22.17 15.70 -22.74
CA GLN A 250 -21.10 15.51 -21.76
C GLN A 250 -21.55 15.41 -20.29
N HIS A 251 -22.83 15.40 -20.00
CA HIS A 251 -23.36 15.26 -18.64
C HIS A 251 -23.93 13.88 -18.39
N MET A 252 -23.52 13.27 -17.29
CA MET A 252 -24.10 12.02 -16.80
C MET A 252 -25.25 12.29 -15.84
N SER A 253 -26.41 11.72 -16.15
CA SER A 253 -27.58 11.73 -15.26
C SER A 253 -28.08 10.32 -14.99
N LEU A 254 -28.53 10.05 -13.77
CA LEU A 254 -29.04 8.75 -13.37
C LEU A 254 -30.28 8.42 -14.20
N PHE A 255 -30.25 7.27 -14.88
CA PHE A 255 -31.35 6.77 -15.71
C PHE A 255 -32.08 5.61 -15.02
N LEU A 256 -31.31 4.64 -14.51
CA LEU A 256 -31.82 3.46 -13.83
C LEU A 256 -31.09 3.25 -12.51
N PRO A 257 -31.71 3.55 -11.36
CA PRO A 257 -31.11 3.26 -10.06
C PRO A 257 -31.01 1.75 -9.82
N GLY A 258 -29.85 1.27 -9.43
CA GLY A 258 -29.63 -0.13 -9.11
C GLY A 258 -30.23 -0.50 -7.77
N LEU A 259 -30.62 -1.76 -7.65
CA LEU A 259 -31.09 -2.30 -6.37
C LEU A 259 -29.89 -2.70 -5.49
N PRO A 260 -29.77 -2.20 -4.26
CA PRO A 260 -28.69 -2.56 -3.36
C PRO A 260 -28.56 -4.07 -3.17
N GLY A 261 -27.34 -4.61 -3.35
CA GLY A 261 -27.05 -6.04 -3.29
C GLY A 261 -27.35 -6.84 -4.56
N SER A 262 -27.79 -6.19 -5.65
CA SER A 262 -28.10 -6.88 -6.93
C SER A 262 -26.88 -7.48 -7.61
N GLN A 263 -25.69 -6.91 -7.40
CA GLN A 263 -24.44 -7.41 -7.99
C GLN A 263 -23.72 -8.38 -7.05
N ALA A 264 -23.58 -8.02 -5.77
CA ALA A 264 -23.00 -8.89 -4.77
C ALA A 264 -23.67 -8.70 -3.41
N ASN A 265 -23.97 -9.80 -2.73
CA ASN A 265 -24.38 -9.87 -1.34
C ASN A 265 -23.66 -11.05 -0.70
N ALA A 266 -22.50 -10.80 -0.09
CA ALA A 266 -21.63 -11.82 0.45
C ALA A 266 -20.93 -11.37 1.72
N ILE A 267 -20.57 -12.33 2.58
CA ILE A 267 -19.63 -12.15 3.68
C ILE A 267 -18.50 -13.17 3.50
N THR A 268 -17.27 -12.68 3.54
CA THR A 268 -16.08 -13.53 3.65
C THR A 268 -15.47 -13.32 5.03
N SER A 269 -15.28 -14.36 5.78
CA SER A 269 -14.68 -14.32 7.12
C SER A 269 -13.42 -15.19 7.18
N ALA A 270 -12.48 -14.77 8.01
CA ALA A 270 -11.27 -15.51 8.32
C ALA A 270 -11.06 -15.59 9.83
N HIS A 271 -10.60 -16.74 10.30
CA HIS A 271 -10.17 -16.99 11.67
C HIS A 271 -8.75 -17.55 11.62
N ALA A 272 -7.83 -16.93 12.33
CA ALA A 272 -6.42 -17.30 12.29
C ALA A 272 -5.85 -17.47 13.69
N TRP A 273 -5.17 -18.59 13.91
CA TRP A 273 -4.29 -18.81 15.04
C TRP A 273 -2.85 -18.79 14.57
N SER A 274 -2.00 -18.09 15.30
CA SER A 274 -0.56 -18.13 15.06
C SER A 274 0.21 -18.20 16.36
N GLY A 275 1.31 -18.95 16.32
CA GLY A 275 2.27 -19.03 17.40
C GLY A 275 3.67 -18.97 16.84
N TYR A 276 4.60 -18.31 17.55
CA TYR A 276 5.99 -18.21 17.11
C TYR A 276 6.96 -18.23 18.28
N SER A 277 8.20 -18.62 17.98
CA SER A 277 9.35 -18.48 18.84
C SER A 277 10.52 -17.92 18.03
N LEU A 278 11.25 -16.97 18.62
CA LEU A 278 12.43 -16.36 18.05
C LEU A 278 13.53 -16.35 19.11
N LEU A 279 14.70 -16.89 18.78
CA LEU A 279 15.90 -16.91 19.61
C LEU A 279 17.01 -16.11 18.92
N LYS A 280 17.69 -15.28 19.67
CA LYS A 280 18.85 -14.50 19.21
C LYS A 280 19.97 -14.67 20.21
N TRP A 281 21.08 -15.25 19.76
CA TRP A 281 22.29 -15.41 20.56
C TRP A 281 23.39 -14.49 20.04
N VAL A 282 24.02 -13.75 20.96
CA VAL A 282 25.09 -12.79 20.66
C VAL A 282 26.31 -13.16 21.51
N LYS A 283 27.44 -13.47 20.85
CA LYS A 283 28.74 -13.68 21.48
C LYS A 283 29.83 -12.99 20.66
N GLY A 284 30.48 -11.98 21.24
CA GLY A 284 31.54 -11.25 20.59
C GLY A 284 31.17 -10.71 19.21
N VAL A 285 31.78 -11.25 18.16
CA VAL A 285 31.59 -10.86 16.76
C VAL A 285 30.39 -11.56 16.08
N LEU A 286 29.83 -12.58 16.72
CA LEU A 286 28.80 -13.45 16.14
C LEU A 286 27.43 -13.14 16.72
N THR A 287 26.44 -12.97 15.86
CA THR A 287 25.01 -12.99 16.19
C THR A 287 24.32 -14.06 15.36
N LEU A 288 23.68 -15.01 16.02
CA LEU A 288 22.82 -16.01 15.41
C LEU A 288 21.37 -15.74 15.78
N THR A 289 20.49 -15.88 14.84
CA THR A 289 19.04 -15.78 15.04
C THR A 289 18.39 -17.04 14.47
N ALA A 290 17.48 -17.66 15.22
CA ALA A 290 16.69 -18.79 14.75
C ALA A 290 15.26 -18.62 15.25
N GLY A 291 14.29 -18.95 14.43
CA GLY A 291 12.89 -18.86 14.81
C GLY A 291 12.00 -19.74 13.95
N ALA A 292 10.81 -19.96 14.44
CA ALA A 292 9.76 -20.62 13.68
C ALA A 292 8.41 -20.01 14.03
N ARG A 293 7.53 -19.95 13.05
CA ARG A 293 6.15 -19.50 13.21
C ARG A 293 5.22 -20.55 12.61
N TYR A 294 4.13 -20.81 13.29
CA TYR A 294 3.03 -21.62 12.80
C TYR A 294 1.81 -20.75 12.57
N GLU A 295 1.17 -20.93 11.43
CA GLU A 295 -0.08 -20.29 11.04
C GLU A 295 -1.14 -21.33 10.75
N ALA A 296 -2.36 -21.13 11.27
CA ALA A 296 -3.54 -21.91 10.95
C ALA A 296 -4.68 -20.94 10.63
N VAL A 297 -5.15 -20.94 9.39
CA VAL A 297 -6.16 -20.02 8.89
C VAL A 297 -7.35 -20.81 8.38
N SER A 298 -8.56 -20.45 8.81
CA SER A 298 -9.83 -20.96 8.30
C SER A 298 -10.59 -19.81 7.65
N LEU A 299 -11.09 -20.04 6.45
CA LEU A 299 -11.78 -19.06 5.61
C LEU A 299 -13.16 -19.59 5.24
N LEU A 300 -14.14 -18.70 5.20
CA LEU A 300 -15.50 -19.04 4.80
C LEU A 300 -16.13 -17.88 4.04
N LYS A 301 -16.53 -18.10 2.78
CA LYS A 301 -17.34 -17.15 2.02
C LYS A 301 -18.79 -17.65 1.97
N LYS A 302 -19.70 -16.78 2.37
CA LYS A 302 -21.16 -17.00 2.30
C LYS A 302 -21.78 -16.04 1.29
N ASN A 303 -22.38 -16.56 0.23
CA ASN A 303 -23.17 -15.79 -0.72
C ASN A 303 -24.65 -15.86 -0.31
N TYR A 304 -25.27 -14.72 -0.14
CA TYR A 304 -26.67 -14.58 0.25
C TYR A 304 -27.58 -14.32 -0.95
N THR A 305 -28.86 -14.37 -0.72
CA THR A 305 -29.87 -13.91 -1.70
C THR A 305 -29.60 -12.45 -2.08
N LYS A 306 -29.67 -12.15 -3.35
CA LYS A 306 -29.50 -10.77 -3.84
C LYS A 306 -30.65 -9.87 -3.37
N VAL A 307 -30.37 -8.57 -3.21
CA VAL A 307 -31.36 -7.56 -2.77
C VAL A 307 -31.95 -7.84 -1.37
N ASP A 308 -31.18 -8.52 -0.52
CA ASP A 308 -31.54 -8.80 0.88
C ASP A 308 -30.54 -8.10 1.83
N PRO A 309 -30.79 -6.84 2.23
CA PRO A 309 -29.85 -6.08 3.06
C PRO A 309 -29.72 -6.65 4.49
N ARG A 310 -30.73 -7.33 4.97
CA ARG A 310 -30.71 -7.97 6.32
C ARG A 310 -30.06 -9.34 6.31
N ARG A 311 -29.82 -9.91 5.13
CA ARG A 311 -29.31 -11.29 4.96
C ARG A 311 -30.16 -12.29 5.73
N SER A 312 -31.46 -12.05 5.79
CA SER A 312 -32.45 -12.89 6.48
C SER A 312 -32.86 -14.11 5.66
N GLY A 313 -32.57 -14.11 4.36
CA GLY A 313 -32.79 -15.21 3.47
C GLY A 313 -31.76 -16.33 3.60
N LYS A 314 -32.02 -17.43 2.89
CA LYS A 314 -31.15 -18.61 2.89
C LYS A 314 -29.77 -18.27 2.28
N VAL A 315 -28.71 -18.77 2.90
CA VAL A 315 -27.38 -18.80 2.28
C VAL A 315 -27.45 -19.66 1.02
N ARG A 316 -27.08 -19.07 -0.11
CA ARG A 316 -27.15 -19.75 -1.42
C ARG A 316 -25.94 -20.66 -1.66
N GLN A 317 -24.78 -20.23 -1.19
CA GLN A 317 -23.54 -20.95 -1.39
C GLN A 317 -22.58 -20.65 -0.24
N GLU A 318 -21.92 -21.67 0.25
CA GLU A 318 -20.81 -21.57 1.17
C GLU A 318 -19.55 -22.10 0.48
N THR A 319 -18.45 -21.36 0.63
CA THR A 319 -17.15 -21.75 0.07
C THR A 319 -16.14 -21.73 1.20
N PRO A 320 -15.87 -22.85 1.86
CA PRO A 320 -14.81 -22.96 2.86
C PRO A 320 -13.45 -23.08 2.19
N ASN A 321 -12.42 -22.58 2.86
CA ASN A 321 -11.02 -22.87 2.56
C ASN A 321 -10.21 -22.85 3.86
N SER A 322 -9.02 -23.44 3.86
CA SER A 322 -8.12 -23.44 5.01
C SER A 322 -6.67 -23.57 4.58
N ALA A 323 -5.78 -23.05 5.40
CA ALA A 323 -4.35 -23.18 5.17
C ALA A 323 -3.58 -23.32 6.49
N HIS A 324 -2.50 -24.10 6.44
CA HIS A 324 -1.55 -24.28 7.54
C HIS A 324 -0.13 -24.06 7.01
N ALA A 325 0.71 -23.40 7.80
CA ALA A 325 2.09 -23.15 7.40
C ALA A 325 3.05 -23.20 8.60
N TRP A 326 4.18 -23.90 8.40
CA TRP A 326 5.36 -23.79 9.23
C TRP A 326 6.38 -22.90 8.53
N LEU A 327 6.83 -21.86 9.22
CA LEU A 327 7.68 -20.79 8.70
C LEU A 327 8.97 -20.70 9.53
N PRO A 328 9.92 -21.64 9.35
CA PRO A 328 11.22 -21.55 9.97
C PRO A 328 12.06 -20.46 9.32
N GLY A 329 12.98 -19.90 10.11
CA GLY A 329 13.95 -18.93 9.64
C GLY A 329 15.22 -18.95 10.48
N VAL A 330 16.34 -18.69 9.83
CA VAL A 330 17.65 -18.53 10.46
C VAL A 330 18.35 -17.29 9.91
N GLY A 331 19.15 -16.64 10.73
CA GLY A 331 19.92 -15.46 10.36
C GLY A 331 21.29 -15.45 11.02
N LEU A 332 22.26 -14.90 10.32
CA LEU A 332 23.64 -14.73 10.71
C LEU A 332 24.05 -13.26 10.59
N ASN A 333 24.76 -12.75 11.58
CA ASN A 333 25.55 -11.53 11.45
C ASN A 333 26.93 -11.83 12.06
N LEU A 334 27.95 -11.78 11.23
CA LEU A 334 29.35 -12.02 11.61
C LEU A 334 30.16 -10.74 11.36
N LYS A 335 30.66 -10.13 12.41
CA LYS A 335 31.60 -8.99 12.31
C LYS A 335 32.96 -9.51 11.87
N LEU A 336 33.30 -9.32 10.60
CA LEU A 336 34.61 -9.68 10.02
C LEU A 336 35.71 -8.71 10.48
N LEU A 337 35.35 -7.43 10.58
CA LEU A 337 36.18 -6.33 11.07
C LEU A 337 35.31 -5.43 11.98
N PRO A 338 35.87 -4.52 12.77
CA PRO A 338 35.09 -3.61 13.59
C PRO A 338 34.03 -2.81 12.80
N SER A 339 34.31 -2.52 11.52
CA SER A 339 33.42 -1.78 10.61
C SER A 339 32.71 -2.65 9.57
N LEU A 340 33.08 -3.93 9.39
CA LEU A 340 32.57 -4.79 8.31
C LEU A 340 31.87 -6.02 8.89
N SER A 341 30.63 -6.25 8.49
CA SER A 341 29.85 -7.43 8.84
C SER A 341 29.40 -8.18 7.60
N LEU A 342 29.49 -9.51 7.65
CA LEU A 342 28.77 -10.43 6.78
C LEU A 342 27.39 -10.68 7.40
N ILE A 343 26.35 -10.52 6.61
CA ILE A 343 24.98 -10.84 7.00
C ILE A 343 24.39 -11.89 6.06
N GLY A 344 23.53 -12.73 6.58
CA GLY A 344 22.83 -13.73 5.77
C GLY A 344 21.60 -14.26 6.48
N GLY A 345 20.64 -14.72 5.70
CA GLY A 345 19.40 -15.27 6.21
C GLY A 345 18.75 -16.24 5.24
N ALA A 346 18.02 -17.18 5.80
CA ALA A 346 17.13 -18.07 5.06
C ALA A 346 15.82 -18.21 5.84
N HIS A 347 14.68 -18.02 5.17
CA HIS A 347 13.39 -18.17 5.83
C HIS A 347 12.29 -18.59 4.84
N ARG A 348 11.22 -19.19 5.36
CA ARG A 348 9.99 -19.45 4.62
C ARG A 348 9.01 -18.31 4.79
N GLY A 349 8.37 -17.91 3.67
CA GLY A 349 7.26 -16.97 3.61
C GLY A 349 5.93 -17.69 3.34
N PHE A 350 4.83 -16.99 3.64
CA PHE A 350 3.47 -17.48 3.49
C PHE A 350 2.52 -16.33 3.25
N ALA A 351 1.59 -16.51 2.28
CA ALA A 351 0.39 -15.69 2.17
C ALA A 351 -0.86 -16.60 2.15
N PRO A 352 -1.89 -16.30 2.95
CA PRO A 352 -3.09 -17.12 2.98
C PRO A 352 -3.83 -17.06 1.64
N PRO A 353 -4.54 -18.14 1.24
CA PRO A 353 -5.38 -18.12 0.06
C PRO A 353 -6.61 -17.27 0.29
N GLY A 354 -7.35 -16.95 -0.78
CA GLY A 354 -8.71 -16.44 -0.67
C GLY A 354 -9.72 -17.54 -0.26
N ALA A 355 -10.93 -17.13 0.09
CA ALA A 355 -12.06 -18.05 0.27
C ALA A 355 -12.62 -18.49 -1.11
N VAL A 356 -11.76 -19.15 -1.89
CA VAL A 356 -12.01 -19.72 -3.20
C VAL A 356 -11.76 -21.22 -3.12
N TRP A 357 -12.61 -22.00 -3.73
CA TRP A 357 -12.50 -23.47 -3.70
C TRP A 357 -11.15 -23.94 -4.26
N LEU A 358 -10.44 -24.77 -3.50
CA LEU A 358 -9.13 -25.37 -3.85
C LEU A 358 -8.00 -24.36 -4.14
N GLN A 359 -8.16 -23.07 -3.81
CA GLN A 359 -7.05 -22.14 -3.91
C GLN A 359 -6.01 -22.46 -2.83
N GLU A 360 -4.78 -22.62 -3.27
CA GLU A 360 -3.65 -22.93 -2.38
C GLU A 360 -3.00 -21.67 -1.85
N ALA A 361 -2.42 -21.76 -0.66
CA ALA A 361 -1.65 -20.70 -0.06
C ALA A 361 -0.32 -20.50 -0.80
N GLU A 362 0.07 -19.26 -1.00
CA GLU A 362 1.40 -18.93 -1.47
C GLU A 362 2.44 -19.31 -0.41
N ARG A 363 3.53 -19.90 -0.85
CA ARG A 363 4.70 -20.23 -0.04
C ARG A 363 5.94 -19.73 -0.75
N SER A 364 6.89 -19.22 0.03
CA SER A 364 8.18 -18.86 -0.52
C SER A 364 9.33 -19.40 0.32
N THR A 365 10.47 -19.61 -0.35
CA THR A 365 11.78 -19.80 0.28
C THR A 365 12.62 -18.60 -0.10
N ASN A 366 13.09 -17.87 0.90
CA ASN A 366 13.79 -16.62 0.74
C ASN A 366 15.20 -16.78 1.29
N LEU A 367 16.18 -16.43 0.48
CA LEU A 367 17.61 -16.45 0.79
C LEU A 367 18.18 -15.06 0.58
N GLU A 368 18.98 -14.58 1.52
CA GLU A 368 19.68 -13.31 1.42
C GLU A 368 21.08 -13.43 1.98
N SER A 369 22.03 -12.74 1.38
CA SER A 369 23.39 -12.61 1.92
C SER A 369 24.03 -11.33 1.41
N GLY A 370 24.87 -10.73 2.23
CA GLY A 370 25.53 -9.49 1.85
C GLY A 370 26.56 -8.99 2.86
N LEU A 371 27.11 -7.86 2.51
CA LEU A 371 28.11 -7.16 3.33
C LEU A 371 27.53 -5.83 3.81
N ARG A 372 27.83 -5.52 5.06
CA ARG A 372 27.51 -4.24 5.70
C ARG A 372 28.77 -3.62 6.24
N TRP A 373 29.12 -2.47 5.70
CA TRP A 373 30.23 -1.66 6.20
C TRP A 373 29.66 -0.43 6.92
N THR A 374 30.06 -0.23 8.17
CA THR A 374 29.53 0.85 9.02
C THR A 374 30.68 1.53 9.76
N THR A 375 30.76 2.85 9.61
CA THR A 375 31.64 3.73 10.39
C THR A 375 30.82 4.77 11.12
N GLN A 376 31.45 5.71 11.80
CA GLN A 376 30.73 6.81 12.46
C GLN A 376 29.99 7.73 11.48
N GLN A 377 30.48 7.87 10.25
CA GLN A 377 29.93 8.82 9.26
C GLN A 377 29.34 8.16 8.02
N CYS A 378 29.60 6.88 7.80
CA CYS A 378 29.20 6.16 6.60
C CYS A 378 28.62 4.80 6.93
N LYS A 379 27.61 4.40 6.17
CA LYS A 379 27.04 3.06 6.16
C LYS A 379 26.85 2.64 4.69
N VAL A 380 27.39 1.49 4.32
CA VAL A 380 27.23 0.89 2.98
C VAL A 380 26.77 -0.54 3.14
N GLU A 381 25.77 -0.92 2.40
CA GLU A 381 25.24 -2.28 2.36
C GLU A 381 25.11 -2.75 0.91
N ALA A 382 25.46 -3.99 0.66
CA ALA A 382 25.22 -4.70 -0.59
C ALA A 382 24.68 -6.08 -0.25
N ILE A 383 23.43 -6.35 -0.66
CA ILE A 383 22.71 -7.58 -0.31
C ILE A 383 22.19 -8.22 -1.60
N GLY A 384 22.61 -9.46 -1.85
CA GLY A 384 21.99 -10.32 -2.84
C GLY A 384 20.82 -11.07 -2.23
N PHE A 385 19.73 -11.21 -2.96
CA PHE A 385 18.55 -11.96 -2.54
C PHE A 385 18.07 -12.92 -3.63
N TYR A 386 17.47 -14.03 -3.19
CA TYR A 386 16.86 -15.03 -4.06
C TYR A 386 15.62 -15.60 -3.39
N ASN A 387 14.46 -15.41 -4.03
CA ASN A 387 13.16 -15.83 -3.54
C ASN A 387 12.53 -16.77 -4.56
N ARG A 388 12.15 -17.95 -4.11
CA ARG A 388 11.40 -18.92 -4.90
C ARG A 388 10.00 -19.03 -4.31
N TYR A 389 9.01 -18.82 -5.16
CA TYR A 389 7.59 -18.89 -4.82
C TYR A 389 6.99 -20.18 -5.35
N ASP A 390 6.19 -20.85 -4.51
CA ASP A 390 5.28 -21.91 -4.88
C ASP A 390 3.85 -21.41 -4.71
N HIS A 391 2.96 -21.68 -5.67
CA HIS A 391 1.57 -21.22 -5.70
C HIS A 391 1.42 -19.70 -5.51
N MET A 392 2.29 -18.92 -6.16
CA MET A 392 2.25 -17.46 -6.07
C MET A 392 0.83 -16.96 -6.33
N LEU A 393 0.39 -15.99 -5.54
CA LEU A 393 -0.94 -15.39 -5.66
C LEU A 393 -0.87 -14.13 -6.52
N GLY A 394 -1.55 -14.15 -7.65
CA GLY A 394 -1.82 -12.96 -8.46
C GLY A 394 -3.14 -12.31 -8.04
N SER A 395 -3.30 -11.04 -8.35
CA SER A 395 -4.56 -10.34 -8.16
C SER A 395 -5.04 -9.71 -9.46
N ASP A 396 -6.34 -9.65 -9.63
CA ASP A 396 -7.01 -9.01 -10.75
C ASP A 396 -6.60 -7.54 -10.98
N LEU A 397 -6.14 -6.85 -9.94
CA LEU A 397 -5.61 -5.48 -10.06
C LEU A 397 -4.32 -5.36 -10.86
N LEU A 398 -3.53 -6.43 -10.96
CA LEU A 398 -2.26 -6.44 -11.69
C LEU A 398 -2.43 -6.82 -13.16
N ALA A 399 -3.64 -7.13 -13.60
CA ALA A 399 -3.91 -7.55 -14.96
C ALA A 399 -4.40 -6.40 -15.84
N ALA A 400 -3.92 -6.32 -17.07
CA ALA A 400 -4.47 -5.41 -18.07
C ALA A 400 -5.94 -5.75 -18.31
N GLY A 401 -6.83 -4.76 -18.17
CA GLY A 401 -8.28 -4.97 -18.29
C GLY A 401 -8.94 -5.69 -17.12
N GLY A 402 -8.22 -5.85 -16.01
CA GLY A 402 -8.77 -6.40 -14.78
C GLY A 402 -9.99 -5.62 -14.30
N GLN A 403 -11.03 -6.34 -13.88
CA GLN A 403 -12.30 -5.73 -13.46
C GLN A 403 -12.23 -5.09 -12.06
N GLY A 404 -11.06 -5.10 -11.42
CA GLY A 404 -10.85 -4.56 -10.07
C GLY A 404 -11.66 -5.31 -9.01
N THR A 405 -11.91 -6.59 -9.22
CA THR A 405 -12.64 -7.46 -8.29
C THR A 405 -11.82 -7.74 -7.04
N LEU A 406 -10.49 -7.57 -7.09
CA LEU A 406 -9.53 -7.98 -6.07
C LEU A 406 -9.54 -9.52 -5.85
N GLU A 407 -10.05 -10.27 -6.80
CA GLU A 407 -9.98 -11.73 -6.73
C GLU A 407 -8.54 -12.19 -6.92
N GLN A 408 -8.14 -13.09 -6.04
CA GLN A 408 -6.83 -13.72 -6.10
C GLN A 408 -6.93 -15.02 -6.93
N PHE A 409 -5.85 -15.32 -7.66
CA PHE A 409 -5.69 -16.58 -8.39
C PHE A 409 -4.28 -17.11 -8.21
N ASN A 410 -4.10 -18.43 -8.28
CA ASN A 410 -2.76 -19.02 -8.24
C ASN A 410 -2.07 -18.82 -9.59
N VAL A 411 -0.90 -18.21 -9.55
CA VAL A 411 -0.06 -17.89 -10.72
C VAL A 411 0.97 -18.99 -11.01
N GLY A 412 1.11 -19.96 -10.09
CA GLY A 412 2.08 -21.03 -10.21
C GLY A 412 3.39 -20.73 -9.48
N LYS A 413 4.51 -21.17 -10.07
CA LYS A 413 5.84 -20.99 -9.48
C LYS A 413 6.53 -19.79 -10.11
N ALA A 414 7.28 -19.05 -9.30
CA ALA A 414 8.07 -17.93 -9.77
C ALA A 414 9.37 -17.79 -8.96
N THR A 415 10.36 -17.22 -9.62
CA THR A 415 11.64 -16.88 -9.01
C THR A 415 11.86 -15.38 -9.12
N VAL A 416 12.28 -14.75 -8.02
CA VAL A 416 12.65 -13.34 -7.94
C VAL A 416 14.03 -13.25 -7.29
N GLY A 417 15.00 -12.70 -8.00
CA GLY A 417 16.36 -12.54 -7.48
C GLY A 417 16.92 -11.18 -7.83
N GLY A 418 17.92 -10.73 -7.08
CA GLY A 418 18.49 -9.42 -7.35
C GLY A 418 19.59 -9.01 -6.40
N LEU A 419 19.92 -7.73 -6.51
CA LEU A 419 20.93 -7.07 -5.69
C LEU A 419 20.37 -5.74 -5.19
N GLU A 420 20.50 -5.50 -3.90
CA GLU A 420 20.21 -4.23 -3.26
C GLU A 420 21.51 -3.58 -2.80
N PHE A 421 21.70 -2.33 -3.16
CA PHE A 421 22.82 -1.50 -2.72
C PHE A 421 22.28 -0.26 -2.02
N MET A 422 22.84 0.05 -0.85
CA MET A 422 22.54 1.26 -0.10
C MET A 422 23.83 1.88 0.42
N ALA A 423 23.99 3.18 0.24
CA ALA A 423 25.07 3.95 0.85
C ALA A 423 24.49 5.21 1.51
N GLN A 424 24.93 5.45 2.73
CA GLN A 424 24.58 6.63 3.52
C GLN A 424 25.85 7.25 4.07
N ALA A 425 25.97 8.57 3.98
CA ALA A 425 27.09 9.30 4.57
C ALA A 425 26.59 10.63 5.14
N GLN A 426 27.23 11.11 6.18
CA GLN A 426 26.95 12.41 6.78
C GLN A 426 28.24 13.14 7.15
N PRO A 427 29.08 13.48 6.15
CA PRO A 427 30.28 14.25 6.40
C PRO A 427 29.96 15.63 6.98
N ARG A 428 30.90 16.16 7.75
CA ARG A 428 30.79 17.44 8.43
C ARG A 428 31.94 18.36 8.00
N TRP A 429 31.61 19.60 7.73
CA TRP A 429 32.60 20.64 7.49
C TRP A 429 32.19 21.90 8.26
N GLY A 430 32.95 22.19 9.32
CA GLY A 430 32.58 23.23 10.27
C GLY A 430 31.20 22.99 10.90
N LYS A 431 30.28 23.93 10.71
CA LYS A 431 28.89 23.82 11.21
C LYS A 431 27.95 23.15 10.20
N ALA A 432 28.43 22.86 9.00
CA ALA A 432 27.63 22.23 7.95
C ALA A 432 27.72 20.71 8.01
N GLN A 433 26.58 20.02 7.79
CA GLN A 433 26.50 18.59 7.58
C GLN A 433 25.95 18.33 6.18
N PHE A 434 26.47 17.30 5.52
CA PHE A 434 26.12 16.96 4.14
C PHE A 434 25.56 15.53 4.09
N PRO A 435 24.29 15.31 4.53
CA PRO A 435 23.69 14.01 4.40
C PRO A 435 23.60 13.59 2.94
N LEU A 436 24.10 12.40 2.65
CA LEU A 436 24.02 11.72 1.36
C LEU A 436 23.39 10.36 1.56
N GLN A 437 22.42 10.01 0.71
CA GLN A 437 21.83 8.69 0.65
C GLN A 437 21.72 8.26 -0.81
N LEU A 438 22.23 7.07 -1.10
CA LEU A 438 22.11 6.41 -2.39
C LEU A 438 21.45 5.04 -2.18
N SER A 439 20.54 4.67 -3.05
CA SER A 439 20.01 3.31 -3.10
C SER A 439 19.86 2.87 -4.55
N TYR A 440 20.13 1.61 -4.81
CA TYR A 440 19.96 0.98 -6.11
C TYR A 440 19.48 -0.44 -5.91
N THR A 441 18.46 -0.83 -6.68
CA THR A 441 17.95 -2.20 -6.69
C THR A 441 17.95 -2.71 -8.14
N TYR A 442 18.55 -3.87 -8.32
CA TYR A 442 18.40 -4.69 -9.52
C TYR A 442 17.51 -5.87 -9.17
N THR A 443 16.42 -6.06 -9.92
CA THR A 443 15.48 -7.17 -9.72
C THR A 443 15.29 -7.93 -11.04
N HIS A 444 15.51 -9.22 -11.00
CA HIS A 444 15.19 -10.15 -12.07
C HIS A 444 14.08 -11.08 -11.62
N THR A 445 13.03 -11.20 -12.45
CA THR A 445 11.89 -12.05 -12.17
C THR A 445 11.68 -13.07 -13.29
N ARG A 446 11.14 -14.22 -12.93
CA ARG A 446 10.85 -15.28 -13.90
C ARG A 446 9.69 -16.15 -13.41
N MET A 447 8.73 -16.41 -14.29
CA MET A 447 7.75 -17.47 -14.12
C MET A 447 8.43 -18.81 -14.41
N ASP A 448 8.27 -19.79 -13.52
CA ASP A 448 8.98 -21.08 -13.61
C ASP A 448 8.12 -22.18 -14.27
N ASN A 449 6.84 -21.91 -14.53
CA ASN A 449 5.92 -22.83 -15.22
C ASN A 449 4.95 -22.08 -16.12
N GLU A 450 4.35 -22.82 -17.04
CA GLU A 450 3.26 -22.34 -17.88
C GLU A 450 1.92 -22.43 -17.16
N PHE A 451 1.05 -21.44 -17.37
CA PHE A 451 -0.33 -21.43 -16.88
C PHE A 451 -1.18 -20.47 -17.70
N SER A 452 -2.49 -20.60 -17.55
CA SER A 452 -3.47 -19.67 -18.16
C SER A 452 -4.30 -19.01 -17.07
N SER A 453 -4.52 -17.71 -17.18
CA SER A 453 -5.41 -16.97 -16.28
C SER A 453 -6.29 -16.00 -17.06
N GLY A 454 -7.48 -15.73 -16.55
CA GLY A 454 -8.38 -14.73 -17.16
C GLY A 454 -7.81 -13.31 -17.15
N ALA A 455 -6.84 -13.06 -16.26
CA ALA A 455 -6.25 -11.75 -16.05
C ALA A 455 -5.01 -11.49 -16.93
N TRP A 456 -4.16 -12.53 -17.14
CA TRP A 456 -2.91 -12.39 -17.88
C TRP A 456 -2.87 -13.18 -19.20
N GLY A 457 -3.94 -13.89 -19.53
CA GLY A 457 -3.94 -14.80 -20.67
C GLY A 457 -3.05 -16.01 -20.44
N PHE A 458 -2.41 -16.50 -21.51
CA PHE A 458 -1.44 -17.59 -21.43
C PHE A 458 -0.05 -17.03 -21.08
N VAL A 459 0.55 -17.58 -20.02
CA VAL A 459 1.88 -17.22 -19.50
C VAL A 459 2.83 -18.36 -19.74
N HIS A 460 4.00 -18.08 -20.33
CA HIS A 460 5.03 -19.06 -20.61
C HIS A 460 6.07 -19.14 -19.49
N ALA A 461 6.67 -20.29 -19.33
CA ALA A 461 7.87 -20.42 -18.49
C ALA A 461 8.99 -19.52 -19.03
N GLY A 462 9.63 -18.75 -18.14
CA GLY A 462 10.62 -17.74 -18.51
C GLY A 462 10.06 -16.32 -18.60
N ASP A 463 8.75 -16.12 -18.62
CA ASP A 463 8.16 -14.80 -18.63
C ASP A 463 8.50 -14.01 -17.36
N GLU A 464 8.77 -12.73 -17.51
CA GLU A 464 8.97 -11.81 -16.38
C GLU A 464 7.63 -11.46 -15.74
N ILE A 465 7.64 -11.28 -14.42
CA ILE A 465 6.49 -10.82 -13.65
C ILE A 465 6.23 -9.35 -13.99
N PRO A 466 4.99 -8.96 -14.34
CA PRO A 466 4.67 -7.57 -14.66
C PRO A 466 4.75 -6.65 -13.44
N TYR A 467 4.85 -5.34 -13.71
CA TYR A 467 4.89 -4.27 -12.69
C TYR A 467 6.09 -4.31 -11.73
N ILE A 468 7.20 -4.89 -12.17
CA ILE A 468 8.47 -4.88 -11.44
C ILE A 468 9.53 -4.19 -12.29
N PHE A 469 10.11 -3.10 -11.77
CA PHE A 469 11.24 -2.45 -12.39
C PHE A 469 12.48 -3.34 -12.30
N ARG A 470 13.17 -3.55 -13.42
CA ARG A 470 14.45 -4.25 -13.41
C ARG A 470 15.55 -3.43 -12.73
N HIS A 471 15.48 -2.11 -12.87
CA HIS A 471 16.41 -1.15 -12.26
C HIS A 471 15.64 -0.03 -11.58
N ALA A 472 15.92 0.19 -10.32
CA ALA A 472 15.40 1.33 -9.56
C ALA A 472 16.55 1.98 -8.78
N ALA A 473 16.61 3.30 -8.77
CA ALA A 473 17.65 4.04 -8.05
C ALA A 473 17.09 5.29 -7.40
N ASN A 474 17.64 5.64 -6.23
CA ASN A 474 17.38 6.92 -5.58
C ASN A 474 18.70 7.53 -5.11
N ALA A 475 18.83 8.84 -5.28
CA ALA A 475 19.92 9.63 -4.73
C ALA A 475 19.32 10.83 -3.99
N ASN A 476 19.68 11.02 -2.73
CA ASN A 476 19.32 12.17 -1.94
C ASN A 476 20.59 12.84 -1.43
N PHE A 477 20.67 14.14 -1.61
CA PHE A 477 21.75 14.99 -1.12
C PHE A 477 21.16 16.12 -0.29
N GLY A 478 21.77 16.41 0.86
CA GLY A 478 21.34 17.48 1.74
C GLY A 478 22.48 18.40 2.17
N VAL A 479 22.10 19.59 2.57
CA VAL A 479 22.96 20.54 3.29
C VAL A 479 22.22 20.97 4.54
N GLN A 480 22.79 20.67 5.71
CA GLN A 480 22.23 21.05 6.99
C GLN A 480 23.13 22.06 7.68
N LEU A 481 22.60 23.23 7.91
CA LEU A 481 23.20 24.34 8.66
C LEU A 481 22.39 24.60 9.94
N PRO A 482 22.87 25.38 10.91
CA PRO A 482 22.11 25.61 12.15
C PRO A 482 20.67 26.07 11.98
N SER A 483 20.40 26.88 10.94
CA SER A 483 19.06 27.41 10.65
C SER A 483 18.47 26.94 9.33
N TRP A 484 19.22 26.24 8.46
CA TRP A 484 18.78 25.81 7.14
C TRP A 484 18.92 24.30 6.97
N GLU A 485 17.94 23.68 6.34
CA GLU A 485 18.01 22.33 5.79
C GLU A 485 17.62 22.38 4.33
N LEU A 486 18.53 22.00 3.43
CA LEU A 486 18.28 21.86 2.00
C LEU A 486 18.40 20.38 1.64
N ASN A 487 17.44 19.85 0.91
CA ASN A 487 17.48 18.49 0.42
C ASN A 487 17.12 18.47 -1.06
N PHE A 488 17.81 17.63 -1.80
CA PHE A 488 17.63 17.40 -3.22
C PHE A 488 17.61 15.90 -3.49
N GLY A 489 16.59 15.43 -4.17
CA GLY A 489 16.36 14.02 -4.45
C GLY A 489 16.15 13.74 -5.92
N ILE A 490 16.75 12.65 -6.41
CA ILE A 490 16.52 12.11 -7.75
C ILE A 490 16.08 10.66 -7.59
N ARG A 491 14.98 10.30 -8.24
CA ARG A 491 14.47 8.93 -8.34
C ARG A 491 14.46 8.52 -9.80
N TYR A 492 15.06 7.38 -10.08
CA TYR A 492 15.06 6.72 -11.39
C TYR A 492 14.31 5.39 -11.30
N ASN A 493 13.41 5.14 -12.22
CA ASN A 493 12.76 3.86 -12.47
C ASN A 493 13.02 3.46 -13.91
N GLY A 494 13.53 2.24 -14.12
CA GLY A 494 13.76 1.68 -15.46
C GLY A 494 12.46 1.33 -16.18
N ASP A 495 12.59 0.81 -17.39
CA ASP A 495 11.46 0.25 -18.13
C ASP A 495 10.79 -0.90 -17.36
N MET A 496 9.47 -0.97 -17.43
CA MET A 496 8.69 -1.99 -16.76
C MET A 496 7.60 -2.51 -17.70
N ARG A 497 7.44 -3.85 -17.78
CA ARG A 497 6.33 -4.47 -18.51
C ARG A 497 5.03 -4.48 -17.68
N THR A 498 3.90 -4.43 -18.34
CA THR A 498 2.57 -4.43 -17.69
C THR A 498 1.83 -5.75 -17.84
N ILE A 499 2.32 -6.64 -18.69
CA ILE A 499 1.84 -8.01 -18.87
C ILE A 499 3.05 -8.97 -18.84
N PRO A 500 2.88 -10.26 -18.52
CA PRO A 500 3.94 -11.25 -18.59
C PRO A 500 4.56 -11.33 -19.99
N GLY A 501 5.87 -11.62 -20.08
CA GLY A 501 6.55 -11.77 -21.36
C GLY A 501 8.06 -11.75 -21.24
N GLN A 502 8.76 -11.96 -22.35
CA GLN A 502 10.22 -12.05 -22.43
C GLN A 502 10.80 -11.01 -23.38
N GLY A 503 12.08 -10.71 -23.23
CA GLY A 503 12.82 -9.87 -24.15
C GLY A 503 12.36 -8.41 -24.20
N LYS A 504 12.36 -7.83 -25.40
CA LYS A 504 12.00 -6.42 -25.61
C LYS A 504 10.53 -6.17 -25.32
N ILE A 505 10.26 -5.16 -24.51
CA ILE A 505 8.88 -4.80 -24.12
C ILE A 505 8.22 -4.03 -25.28
N ALA A 506 7.05 -4.49 -25.74
CA ALA A 506 6.29 -3.78 -26.75
C ALA A 506 5.81 -2.42 -26.22
N GLN A 507 5.69 -1.43 -27.10
CA GLN A 507 5.36 -0.06 -26.69
C GLN A 507 4.04 0.04 -25.90
N ARG A 508 2.99 -0.70 -26.32
CA ARG A 508 1.68 -0.71 -25.67
C ARG A 508 1.65 -1.46 -24.33
N GLU A 509 2.72 -2.20 -24.01
CA GLU A 509 2.86 -3.00 -22.79
C GLU A 509 3.90 -2.44 -21.83
N ARG A 510 4.49 -1.30 -22.18
CA ARG A 510 5.63 -0.72 -21.47
C ARG A 510 5.22 0.49 -20.67
N ILE A 511 5.74 0.58 -19.46
CA ILE A 511 5.89 1.84 -18.72
C ILE A 511 7.35 2.27 -18.97
N PRO A 512 7.58 3.39 -19.69
CA PRO A 512 8.92 3.85 -20.02
C PRO A 512 9.73 4.25 -18.79
N ALA A 513 11.04 4.09 -18.88
CA ALA A 513 11.97 4.60 -17.90
C ALA A 513 11.79 6.11 -17.69
N HIS A 514 11.88 6.54 -16.44
CA HIS A 514 11.75 7.94 -16.08
C HIS A 514 12.56 8.27 -14.84
N TYR A 515 12.87 9.54 -14.69
CA TYR A 515 13.45 10.10 -13.46
C TYR A 515 12.65 11.31 -12.98
N ILE A 516 12.59 11.44 -11.65
CA ILE A 516 11.87 12.54 -10.98
C ILE A 516 12.84 13.24 -10.06
N VAL A 517 12.81 14.54 -10.09
CA VAL A 517 13.65 15.41 -9.27
C VAL A 517 12.76 16.18 -8.29
N ASP A 518 13.06 16.04 -7.02
CA ASP A 518 12.37 16.71 -5.92
C ASP A 518 13.37 17.53 -5.11
N ALA A 519 12.93 18.62 -4.49
CA ALA A 519 13.75 19.36 -3.55
C ALA A 519 12.93 19.91 -2.38
N SER A 520 13.59 20.11 -1.25
CA SER A 520 12.97 20.79 -0.11
C SER A 520 13.96 21.73 0.56
N ALA A 521 13.45 22.86 1.05
CA ALA A 521 14.16 23.80 1.88
C ALA A 521 13.39 24.04 3.16
N LYS A 522 14.09 24.04 4.30
CA LYS A 522 13.52 24.43 5.58
C LYS A 522 14.37 25.52 6.21
N TYR A 523 13.70 26.48 6.82
CA TYR A 523 14.34 27.58 7.53
C TYR A 523 13.79 27.69 8.94
N ARG A 524 14.67 27.61 9.94
CA ARG A 524 14.33 27.75 11.35
C ARG A 524 14.41 29.22 11.73
N ILE A 525 13.26 29.87 11.86
CA ILE A 525 13.14 31.27 12.30
C ILE A 525 13.51 31.39 13.79
N SER A 526 13.00 30.46 14.60
CA SER A 526 13.24 30.41 16.03
C SER A 526 13.29 28.96 16.53
N LYS A 527 13.49 28.75 17.82
CA LYS A 527 13.40 27.40 18.42
C LYS A 527 12.03 26.75 18.22
N SER A 528 10.98 27.57 18.10
CA SER A 528 9.60 27.13 18.01
C SER A 528 9.01 27.20 16.60
N VAL A 529 9.60 27.92 15.65
CA VAL A 529 9.00 28.20 14.33
C VAL A 529 9.94 27.79 13.21
N MET A 530 9.44 26.97 12.29
CA MET A 530 10.14 26.51 11.09
C MET A 530 9.26 26.71 9.86
N LEU A 531 9.82 27.31 8.81
CA LEU A 531 9.24 27.38 7.47
C LEU A 531 9.74 26.22 6.62
N SER A 532 8.93 25.79 5.67
CA SER A 532 9.32 24.77 4.68
C SER A 532 8.81 25.13 3.29
N LEU A 533 9.61 24.84 2.28
CA LEU A 533 9.26 24.88 0.87
C LEU A 533 9.59 23.53 0.26
N ASN A 534 8.63 22.88 -0.39
CA ASN A 534 8.81 21.59 -1.03
C ASN A 534 8.42 21.69 -2.50
N GLY A 535 9.29 21.22 -3.38
CA GLY A 535 9.04 21.09 -4.81
C GLY A 535 9.06 19.60 -5.21
N ILE A 536 8.03 19.15 -5.87
CA ILE A 536 7.87 17.79 -6.39
C ILE A 536 7.94 17.85 -7.90
N ASN A 537 8.67 16.93 -8.52
CA ASN A 537 8.85 16.85 -9.97
C ASN A 537 9.29 18.21 -10.57
N LEU A 538 10.38 18.76 -10.07
CA LEU A 538 10.88 20.09 -10.43
C LEU A 538 11.15 20.26 -11.93
N LEU A 539 11.45 19.17 -12.64
CA LEU A 539 11.65 19.17 -14.09
C LEU A 539 10.34 19.11 -14.87
N ASN A 540 9.19 19.05 -14.17
CA ASN A 540 7.86 18.85 -14.77
C ASN A 540 7.84 17.70 -15.80
N ALA A 541 8.52 16.61 -15.46
CA ALA A 541 8.59 15.43 -16.33
C ALA A 541 7.18 14.84 -16.50
N ARG A 542 6.77 14.65 -17.75
CA ARG A 542 5.54 13.96 -18.11
C ARG A 542 5.85 12.48 -18.24
N TYR A 543 5.40 11.67 -17.30
CA TYR A 543 5.70 10.24 -17.27
C TYR A 543 4.45 9.40 -17.05
N LEU A 544 4.47 8.21 -17.59
CA LEU A 544 3.45 7.20 -17.39
C LEU A 544 3.72 6.50 -16.06
N ALA A 545 2.77 6.63 -15.11
CA ALA A 545 2.88 5.98 -13.80
C ALA A 545 2.27 4.56 -13.80
N SER A 546 1.19 4.36 -14.56
CA SER A 546 0.48 3.07 -14.61
C SER A 546 -0.37 2.97 -15.88
N ARG A 547 -0.62 1.72 -16.32
CA ARG A 547 -1.62 1.36 -17.34
C ARG A 547 -2.86 0.69 -16.72
N HIS A 548 -2.89 0.57 -15.40
CA HIS A 548 -3.97 -0.06 -14.65
C HIS A 548 -4.71 0.93 -13.74
N PRO A 549 -5.96 0.57 -13.37
CA PRO A 549 -6.73 -0.62 -13.78
C PRO A 549 -7.25 -0.56 -15.23
N SER A 550 -7.51 0.61 -15.80
CA SER A 550 -8.01 0.74 -17.17
C SER A 550 -7.46 2.01 -17.81
N GLY A 551 -6.58 1.85 -18.83
CA GLY A 551 -5.95 2.95 -19.55
C GLY A 551 -4.77 3.60 -18.83
N LEU A 552 -4.19 4.61 -19.48
CA LEU A 552 -2.94 5.25 -19.07
C LEU A 552 -3.15 6.30 -17.98
N ARG A 553 -2.22 6.36 -17.04
CA ARG A 553 -2.25 7.30 -15.91
C ARG A 553 -0.93 8.03 -15.80
N ALA A 554 -0.99 9.36 -15.86
CA ALA A 554 0.18 10.20 -15.65
C ALA A 554 0.59 10.23 -14.18
N GLY A 555 1.89 10.39 -13.95
CA GLY A 555 2.43 10.73 -12.65
C GLY A 555 2.20 12.19 -12.29
N HIS A 556 2.62 12.56 -11.08
CA HIS A 556 2.43 13.91 -10.54
C HIS A 556 3.21 14.96 -11.36
N PRO A 557 2.58 16.05 -11.82
CA PRO A 557 3.29 17.16 -12.47
C PRO A 557 4.12 17.97 -11.46
N LEU A 558 4.74 19.06 -11.91
CA LEU A 558 5.38 20.01 -10.99
C LEU A 558 4.40 20.50 -9.93
N GLY A 559 4.78 20.35 -8.67
CA GLY A 559 4.04 20.84 -7.52
C GLY A 559 4.93 21.57 -6.54
N VAL A 560 4.47 22.70 -6.02
CA VAL A 560 5.19 23.51 -5.03
C VAL A 560 4.31 23.73 -3.82
N TYR A 561 4.88 23.50 -2.62
CA TYR A 561 4.14 23.53 -1.35
C TYR A 561 4.95 24.31 -0.32
N PHE A 562 4.30 25.29 0.29
CA PHE A 562 4.83 26.07 1.41
C PHE A 562 4.22 25.60 2.72
N GLY A 563 5.01 25.58 3.80
CA GLY A 563 4.53 25.14 5.11
C GLY A 563 5.15 25.89 6.27
N VAL A 564 4.42 25.92 7.38
CA VAL A 564 4.84 26.47 8.68
C VAL A 564 4.64 25.39 9.73
N ASP A 565 5.66 25.16 10.56
CA ASP A 565 5.62 24.26 11.72
C ASP A 565 5.91 25.06 12.99
N VAL A 566 4.99 25.01 13.94
CA VAL A 566 5.09 25.70 15.24
C VAL A 566 5.07 24.67 16.35
N ARG A 567 6.07 24.73 17.25
CA ARG A 567 6.19 23.85 18.42
C ARG A 567 6.19 24.70 19.69
N LEU A 568 5.27 24.37 20.62
CA LEU A 568 5.05 25.06 21.88
C LEU A 568 5.35 24.17 23.08
#